data_fe21e8c7ec6ce59a912f583390665912
#
_entry.id   fe21e8c7ec6ce59a912f583390665912
#
_cell.length_a   1.000
_cell.length_b   1.000
_cell.length_c   1.000
_cell.angle_alpha   90.00
_cell.angle_beta   90.00
_cell.angle_gamma   90.00
#
_symmetry.space_group_name_H-M   'P 1'
#
loop_
_entity.id
_entity.type
_entity.pdbx_description
1 polymer ?
#
loop_
_entity_poly.entity_id
_entity_poly.type
_entity_poly.pdbx_seq_one_letter_code
_entity_poly.pdbx_strand_id
1 'polypeptide(L)'
;MPIFIKTEIIKKEYLIKKDIRKKVINEHIQWIESMKRKGINIKSGFLVDELKQPGDGGLLILDIETYQDAVEIIKNDPMIKNNIVEWKLNEWIDITQ
;
A
#
# COMPACT_ATOMS: atom_id res chain seq x y z
N MET A 1 18.41 -1.86 6.18
CA MET A 1 17.88 -1.11 5.03
C MET A 1 16.87 -0.06 5.49
N PRO A 2 16.77 1.07 4.79
CA PRO A 2 15.71 2.03 5.08
C PRO A 2 14.32 1.42 4.98
N ILE A 3 13.39 1.99 5.73
CA ILE A 3 12.00 1.59 5.70
C ILE A 3 11.18 2.71 5.05
N PHE A 4 10.38 2.34 4.06
CA PHE A 4 9.48 3.27 3.39
C PHE A 4 8.05 2.88 3.67
N ILE A 5 7.20 3.87 3.83
CA ILE A 5 5.79 3.68 4.14
C ILE A 5 4.95 4.39 3.09
N LYS A 6 4.06 3.62 2.46
CA LYS A 6 3.02 4.18 1.60
C LYS A 6 1.73 4.22 2.40
N THR A 7 1.14 5.39 2.53
CA THR A 7 -0.20 5.56 3.10
C THR A 7 -1.17 5.90 1.98
N GLU A 8 -2.43 5.47 2.11
CA GLU A 8 -3.41 5.69 1.06
C GLU A 8 -4.82 5.79 1.60
N ILE A 9 -5.68 6.48 0.85
CA ILE A 9 -7.11 6.59 1.09
C ILE A 9 -7.81 6.32 -0.23
N ILE A 10 -8.88 5.52 -0.21
CA ILE A 10 -9.66 5.26 -1.41
C ILE A 10 -10.40 6.54 -1.81
N LYS A 11 -10.33 6.88 -3.10
CA LYS A 11 -11.01 8.06 -3.63
C LYS A 11 -12.52 7.92 -3.51
N LYS A 12 -13.20 9.04 -3.25
CA LYS A 12 -14.64 9.06 -2.99
C LYS A 12 -15.46 8.37 -4.07
N GLU A 13 -15.12 8.58 -5.35
CA GLU A 13 -15.86 8.00 -6.48
C GLU A 13 -15.82 6.47 -6.49
N TYR A 14 -14.86 5.86 -5.81
CA TYR A 14 -14.73 4.40 -5.73
C TYR A 14 -15.35 3.80 -4.48
N LEU A 15 -15.81 4.63 -3.53
CA LEU A 15 -16.43 4.11 -2.30
C LEU A 15 -17.71 3.35 -2.58
N ILE A 16 -18.47 3.74 -3.62
CA ILE A 16 -19.72 3.09 -4.01
C ILE A 16 -19.52 2.01 -5.08
N LYS A 17 -18.30 1.91 -5.64
CA LYS A 17 -17.97 0.95 -6.71
C LYS A 17 -17.32 -0.28 -6.09
N LYS A 18 -18.09 -1.04 -5.32
CA LYS A 18 -17.60 -2.16 -4.53
C LYS A 18 -16.92 -3.25 -5.35
N ASP A 19 -17.47 -3.56 -6.52
CA ASP A 19 -16.92 -4.62 -7.38
C ASP A 19 -15.54 -4.24 -7.93
N ILE A 20 -15.38 -2.97 -8.33
CA ILE A 20 -14.11 -2.47 -8.82
C ILE A 20 -13.07 -2.49 -7.70
N ARG A 21 -13.43 -2.00 -6.50
CA ARG A 21 -12.52 -2.01 -5.35
C ARG A 21 -12.07 -3.43 -5.01
N LYS A 22 -13.02 -4.36 -4.95
CA LYS A 22 -12.73 -5.76 -4.60
C LYS A 22 -11.77 -6.38 -5.61
N LYS A 23 -11.99 -6.14 -6.90
CA LYS A 23 -11.12 -6.65 -7.97
C LYS A 23 -9.70 -6.11 -7.81
N VAL A 24 -9.56 -4.79 -7.64
CA VAL A 24 -8.25 -4.15 -7.54
C VAL A 24 -7.53 -4.56 -6.24
N ILE A 25 -8.26 -4.69 -5.14
CA ILE A 25 -7.67 -5.15 -3.88
C ILE A 25 -7.16 -6.58 -4.02
N ASN A 26 -7.88 -7.47 -4.70
CA ASN A 26 -7.40 -8.83 -4.97
C ASN A 26 -6.14 -8.82 -5.82
N GLU A 27 -6.08 -7.97 -6.84
CA GLU A 27 -4.87 -7.80 -7.65
C GLU A 27 -3.70 -7.28 -6.81
N HIS A 28 -3.98 -6.34 -5.90
CA HIS A 28 -2.98 -5.82 -4.96
C HIS A 28 -2.41 -6.93 -4.08
N ILE A 29 -3.26 -7.79 -3.52
CA ILE A 29 -2.84 -8.90 -2.67
C ILE A 29 -1.93 -9.85 -3.47
N GLN A 30 -2.30 -10.17 -4.70
CA GLN A 30 -1.48 -11.02 -5.58
C GLN A 30 -0.14 -10.37 -5.90
N TRP A 31 -0.13 -9.06 -6.11
CA TRP A 31 1.10 -8.31 -6.36
C TRP A 31 2.02 -8.35 -5.13
N ILE A 32 1.49 -8.17 -3.92
CA ILE A 32 2.26 -8.28 -2.68
C ILE A 32 2.89 -9.67 -2.56
N GLU A 33 2.12 -10.73 -2.81
CA GLU A 33 2.63 -12.12 -2.77
C GLU A 33 3.76 -12.30 -3.78
N SER A 34 3.63 -11.72 -4.97
CA SER A 34 4.66 -11.75 -6.00
C SER A 34 5.94 -11.07 -5.54
N MET A 35 5.82 -9.92 -4.88
CA MET A 35 6.98 -9.18 -4.35
C MET A 35 7.69 -10.00 -3.27
N LYS A 36 6.93 -10.63 -2.38
CA LYS A 36 7.51 -11.50 -1.35
C LYS A 36 8.27 -12.67 -1.95
N ARG A 37 7.74 -13.28 -3.00
CA ARG A 37 8.43 -14.39 -3.69
C ARG A 37 9.75 -13.95 -4.32
N LYS A 38 9.87 -12.69 -4.69
CA LYS A 38 11.12 -12.12 -5.21
C LYS A 38 12.12 -11.75 -4.11
N GLY A 39 11.77 -12.00 -2.85
CA GLY A 39 12.65 -11.71 -1.71
C GLY A 39 12.54 -10.30 -1.18
N ILE A 40 11.53 -9.54 -1.61
CA ILE A 40 11.33 -8.18 -1.10
C ILE A 40 10.58 -8.24 0.22
N ASN A 41 11.09 -7.54 1.22
CA ASN A 41 10.43 -7.44 2.52
C ASN A 41 9.35 -6.36 2.46
N ILE A 42 8.11 -6.79 2.29
CA ILE A 42 6.97 -5.91 2.07
C ILE A 42 5.76 -6.42 2.86
N LYS A 43 5.03 -5.50 3.46
CA LYS A 43 3.78 -5.80 4.17
C LYS A 43 2.74 -4.78 3.78
N SER A 44 1.49 -5.20 3.67
CA SER A 44 0.38 -4.31 3.33
C SER A 44 -0.84 -4.67 4.14
N GLY A 45 -1.61 -3.66 4.52
CA GLY A 45 -2.83 -3.85 5.28
C GLY A 45 -3.69 -2.60 5.25
N PHE A 46 -4.85 -2.69 5.87
CA PHE A 46 -5.75 -1.54 6.00
C PHE A 46 -6.02 -1.25 7.48
N LEU A 47 -6.36 0.00 7.75
CA LEU A 47 -6.60 0.47 9.10
C LEU A 47 -8.08 0.36 9.42
N VAL A 48 -8.37 -0.03 10.65
CA VAL A 48 -9.75 -0.18 11.14
C VAL A 48 -9.93 0.64 12.40
N ASP A 49 -11.18 0.98 12.72
CA ASP A 49 -11.52 1.66 13.97
C ASP A 49 -11.63 0.66 15.14
N GLU A 50 -12.07 1.13 16.31
CA GLU A 50 -12.19 0.29 17.50
C GLU A 50 -13.21 -0.84 17.34
N LEU A 51 -14.16 -0.70 16.42
CA LEU A 51 -15.17 -1.71 16.10
C LEU A 51 -14.72 -2.61 14.94
N LYS A 52 -13.47 -2.49 14.52
CA LYS A 52 -12.86 -3.22 13.40
C LYS A 52 -13.53 -2.94 12.06
N GLN A 53 -14.08 -1.74 11.90
CA GLN A 53 -14.66 -1.30 10.64
C GLN A 53 -13.59 -0.65 9.78
N PRO A 54 -13.49 -1.00 8.47
CA PRO A 54 -12.54 -0.38 7.57
C PRO A 54 -12.98 1.04 7.21
N GLY A 55 -12.07 1.82 6.62
CA GLY A 55 -12.37 3.17 6.17
C GLY A 55 -11.29 4.19 6.51
N ASP A 56 -10.32 3.80 7.34
CA ASP A 56 -9.26 4.71 7.77
C ASP A 56 -8.02 4.63 6.88
N GLY A 57 -8.15 4.00 5.72
CA GLY A 57 -7.09 3.92 4.73
C GLY A 57 -6.26 2.66 4.81
N GLY A 58 -5.18 2.66 4.01
CA GLY A 58 -4.25 1.54 3.92
C GLY A 58 -2.83 1.96 4.25
N LEU A 59 -2.03 0.97 4.59
CA LEU A 59 -0.63 1.14 4.94
C LEU A 59 0.18 0.01 4.31
N LEU A 60 1.27 0.39 3.64
CA LEU A 60 2.23 -0.56 3.08
C LEU A 60 3.61 -0.21 3.62
N ILE A 61 4.34 -1.21 4.09
CA ILE A 61 5.70 -1.04 4.63
C ILE A 61 6.65 -1.81 3.73
N LEU A 62 7.76 -1.17 3.34
CA LEU A 62 8.72 -1.70 2.39
C LEU A 62 10.15 -1.43 2.85
N ASP A 63 10.95 -2.49 3.01
CA ASP A 63 12.39 -2.37 3.29
C ASP A 63 13.13 -2.42 1.95
N ILE A 64 13.80 -1.32 1.58
CA ILE A 64 14.58 -1.25 0.35
C ILE A 64 15.63 -0.14 0.46
N GLU A 65 16.65 -0.18 -0.41
CA GLU A 65 17.84 0.67 -0.27
C GLU A 65 17.56 2.17 -0.41
N THR A 66 16.77 2.58 -1.41
CA THR A 66 16.60 4.01 -1.72
C THR A 66 15.14 4.35 -1.93
N TYR A 67 14.83 5.65 -1.76
CA TYR A 67 13.51 6.19 -2.08
C TYR A 67 13.13 5.90 -3.54
N GLN A 68 14.10 6.07 -4.46
CA GLN A 68 13.84 5.84 -5.88
C GLN A 68 13.48 4.38 -6.15
N ASP A 69 14.18 3.44 -5.50
CA ASP A 69 13.85 2.02 -5.62
C ASP A 69 12.44 1.74 -5.09
N ALA A 70 12.06 2.40 -3.99
CA ALA A 70 10.71 2.28 -3.44
C ALA A 70 9.66 2.77 -4.44
N VAL A 71 9.91 3.92 -5.09
CA VAL A 71 9.01 4.45 -6.13
C VAL A 71 8.84 3.46 -7.26
N GLU A 72 9.95 2.87 -7.73
CA GLU A 72 9.92 1.89 -8.84
C GLU A 72 9.07 0.66 -8.51
N ILE A 73 9.06 0.24 -7.24
CA ILE A 73 8.23 -0.87 -6.80
C ILE A 73 6.77 -0.43 -6.65
N ILE A 74 6.53 0.67 -5.93
CA ILE A 74 5.19 1.14 -5.58
C ILE A 74 4.35 1.51 -6.81
N LYS A 75 4.98 2.05 -7.84
CA LYS A 75 4.24 2.44 -9.05
C LYS A 75 3.56 1.26 -9.75
N ASN A 76 3.95 0.03 -9.43
CA ASN A 76 3.34 -1.19 -9.97
C ASN A 76 2.20 -1.74 -9.10
N ASP A 77 1.94 -1.11 -7.95
CA ASP A 77 0.82 -1.48 -7.10
C ASP A 77 -0.50 -1.27 -7.87
N PRO A 78 -1.33 -2.32 -8.01
CA PRO A 78 -2.62 -2.18 -8.70
C PRO A 78 -3.51 -1.06 -8.16
N MET A 79 -3.44 -0.76 -6.85
CA MET A 79 -4.19 0.36 -6.26
C MET A 79 -3.78 1.69 -6.89
N ILE A 80 -2.50 1.86 -7.16
CA ILE A 80 -1.95 3.07 -7.79
C ILE A 80 -2.18 3.05 -9.30
N LYS A 81 -1.90 1.92 -9.95
CA LYS A 81 -2.05 1.80 -11.41
C LYS A 81 -3.48 2.04 -11.86
N ASN A 82 -4.46 1.62 -11.08
CA ASN A 82 -5.87 1.82 -11.37
C ASN A 82 -6.38 3.16 -10.86
N ASN A 83 -5.52 3.95 -10.22
CA ASN A 83 -5.81 5.31 -9.77
C ASN A 83 -7.04 5.40 -8.86
N ILE A 84 -7.23 4.38 -8.01
CA ILE A 84 -8.39 4.37 -7.09
C ILE A 84 -8.06 4.90 -5.70
N VAL A 85 -6.80 5.26 -5.45
CA VAL A 85 -6.35 5.77 -4.15
C VAL A 85 -5.62 7.09 -4.31
N GLU A 86 -5.70 7.92 -3.28
CA GLU A 86 -4.77 9.01 -3.05
C GLU A 86 -3.71 8.48 -2.11
N TRP A 87 -2.44 8.69 -2.41
CA TRP A 87 -1.36 8.04 -1.69
C TRP A 87 -0.16 8.96 -1.50
N LYS A 88 0.65 8.61 -0.50
CA LYS A 88 1.96 9.25 -0.25
C LYS A 88 2.98 8.17 0.06
N LEU A 89 4.23 8.44 -0.30
CA LEU A 89 5.36 7.58 0.03
C LEU A 89 6.35 8.40 0.85
N ASN A 90 6.71 7.88 2.04
CA ASN A 90 7.66 8.52 2.93
C ASN A 90 8.68 7.49 3.42
N GLU A 91 9.90 7.94 3.67
CA GLU A 91 10.84 7.15 4.45
C GLU A 91 10.50 7.34 5.93
N TRP A 92 10.50 6.23 6.70
CA TRP A 92 10.31 6.29 8.14
C TRP A 92 11.67 6.27 8.84
N ILE A 93 11.95 7.29 9.62
CA ILE A 93 13.16 7.39 10.43
C ILE A 93 12.78 7.09 11.87
N ASP A 94 13.32 6.01 12.42
CA ASP A 94 13.09 5.64 13.82
C ASP A 94 14.00 6.50 14.70
N ILE A 95 13.40 7.34 15.52
CA ILE A 95 14.15 8.25 16.40
C ILE A 95 14.37 7.69 17.80
N THR A 96 13.90 6.47 18.06
CA THR A 96 13.92 5.85 19.39
C THR A 96 14.88 4.67 19.50
N GLN A 97 15.76 4.53 18.56
CA GLN A 97 16.75 3.44 18.57
C GLN A 97 17.76 3.61 19.68
#